data_a00c797a2ee9013d1606ae1babe469f0
#
_entry.id   a00c797a2ee9013d1606ae1babe469f0
#
_cell.length_a   1.000
_cell.length_b   1.000
_cell.length_c   1.000
_cell.angle_alpha   90.00
_cell.angle_beta   90.00
_cell.angle_gamma   90.00
#
_symmetry.space_group_name_H-M   'P 1'
#
loop_
_entity.id
_entity.type
_entity.pdbx_description
1 polymer ?
#
loop_
_entity_poly.entity_id
_entity_poly.type
_entity_poly.pdbx_seq_one_letter_code
_entity_poly.pdbx_strand_id
1 'polypeptide(L)'
;RGLDKMLYKTDGTTAVTNDGAKIVAELLVRHPAAKMMVSMAESQEEKCGDGVTTTMLLCGSLLIEANNLFRKGLHPLTLVDGYEISLQTARLQIESDLSQTDEQRLLQVAETSLRGKVADSALGTFPHLIVKALSTVFENRGEASAQHVSMFKTGTGGIRDSRLVNGIILRR
;
A
#
# COMPACT_ATOMS: atom_id res chain seq x y z
N ARG A 1 -12.74 3.77 -3.34
CA ARG A 1 -12.47 2.73 -2.34
C ARG A 1 -13.45 1.61 -2.54
N GLY A 2 -12.93 0.37 -2.63
CA GLY A 2 -13.74 -0.78 -2.99
C GLY A 2 -14.55 -1.31 -1.82
N LEU A 3 -15.65 -2.00 -2.17
CA LEU A 3 -16.37 -2.84 -1.23
C LEU A 3 -15.51 -4.05 -0.85
N ASP A 4 -15.77 -4.62 0.32
CA ASP A 4 -15.14 -5.88 0.73
C ASP A 4 -15.39 -6.97 -0.31
N LYS A 5 -14.34 -7.74 -0.59
CA LYS A 5 -14.38 -8.89 -1.48
C LYS A 5 -14.30 -10.17 -0.67
N MET A 6 -15.11 -11.12 -1.03
CA MET A 6 -14.99 -12.48 -0.50
C MET A 6 -14.08 -13.29 -1.41
N LEU A 7 -12.96 -13.73 -0.86
CA LEU A 7 -12.02 -14.62 -1.53
C LEU A 7 -12.31 -16.04 -1.11
N TYR A 8 -12.56 -16.91 -2.08
CA TYR A 8 -12.78 -18.32 -1.88
C TYR A 8 -11.57 -19.10 -2.39
N LYS A 9 -10.91 -19.83 -1.50
CA LYS A 9 -9.74 -20.65 -1.85
C LYS A 9 -10.14 -22.07 -2.20
N THR A 10 -9.30 -22.72 -2.97
CA THR A 10 -9.50 -24.12 -3.39
C THR A 10 -9.49 -25.11 -2.22
N ASP A 11 -8.91 -24.76 -1.09
CA ASP A 11 -8.91 -25.52 0.17
C ASP A 11 -10.20 -25.35 1.00
N GLY A 12 -11.17 -24.60 0.48
CA GLY A 12 -12.45 -24.33 1.14
C GLY A 12 -12.40 -23.18 2.15
N THR A 13 -11.25 -22.55 2.37
CA THR A 13 -11.17 -21.38 3.25
C THR A 13 -11.69 -20.13 2.55
N THR A 14 -12.35 -19.26 3.32
CA THR A 14 -12.85 -17.98 2.84
C THR A 14 -12.20 -16.83 3.61
N ALA A 15 -11.89 -15.76 2.91
CA ALA A 15 -11.45 -14.51 3.50
C ALA A 15 -12.26 -13.34 2.96
N VAL A 16 -12.66 -12.41 3.82
CA VAL A 16 -13.31 -11.16 3.41
C VAL A 16 -12.31 -10.04 3.62
N THR A 17 -12.03 -9.29 2.56
CA THR A 17 -11.05 -8.20 2.60
C THR A 17 -11.34 -7.15 1.53
N ASN A 18 -10.96 -5.91 1.79
CA ASN A 18 -10.88 -4.82 0.82
C ASN A 18 -9.42 -4.47 0.49
N ASP A 19 -8.46 -5.19 1.04
CA ASP A 19 -7.04 -4.99 0.80
C ASP A 19 -6.65 -5.45 -0.60
N GLY A 20 -6.23 -4.49 -1.44
CA GLY A 20 -5.86 -4.75 -2.84
C GLY A 20 -4.67 -5.69 -2.99
N ALA A 21 -3.67 -5.60 -2.12
CA ALA A 21 -2.50 -6.48 -2.15
C ALA A 21 -2.91 -7.94 -1.90
N LYS A 22 -3.71 -8.16 -0.86
CA LYS A 22 -4.21 -9.48 -0.52
C LYS A 22 -5.11 -10.07 -1.60
N ILE A 23 -5.98 -9.23 -2.20
CA ILE A 23 -6.84 -9.67 -3.31
C ILE A 23 -5.98 -10.11 -4.51
N VAL A 24 -5.00 -9.31 -4.91
CA VAL A 24 -4.16 -9.58 -6.07
C VAL A 24 -3.27 -10.82 -5.86
N ALA A 25 -2.71 -10.99 -4.67
CA ALA A 25 -1.88 -12.16 -4.31
C ALA A 25 -2.64 -13.49 -4.39
N GLU A 26 -3.95 -13.48 -4.12
CA GLU A 26 -4.79 -14.69 -4.16
C GLU A 26 -5.38 -14.96 -5.57
N LEU A 27 -5.15 -14.09 -6.56
CA LEU A 27 -5.64 -14.29 -7.93
C LEU A 27 -4.83 -15.36 -8.66
N LEU A 28 -5.53 -16.38 -9.14
CA LEU A 28 -4.94 -17.41 -9.99
C LEU A 28 -4.81 -16.93 -11.43
N VAL A 29 -3.77 -16.17 -11.74
CA VAL A 29 -3.51 -15.66 -13.08
C VAL A 29 -2.57 -16.59 -13.86
N ARG A 30 -2.91 -16.86 -15.13
CA ARG A 30 -2.12 -17.73 -16.01
C ARG A 30 -1.30 -16.94 -17.03
N HIS A 31 -1.82 -15.81 -17.49
CA HIS A 31 -1.17 -15.00 -18.52
C HIS A 31 0.13 -14.36 -18.01
N PRO A 32 1.26 -14.44 -18.76
CA PRO A 32 2.53 -13.90 -18.30
C PRO A 32 2.50 -12.41 -17.94
N ALA A 33 1.86 -11.56 -18.75
CA ALA A 33 1.74 -10.14 -18.46
C ALA A 33 0.92 -9.88 -17.18
N ALA A 34 -0.13 -10.67 -16.94
CA ALA A 34 -0.90 -10.55 -15.69
C ALA A 34 -0.07 -10.98 -14.47
N LYS A 35 0.83 -11.97 -14.60
CA LYS A 35 1.79 -12.32 -13.54
C LYS A 35 2.77 -11.18 -13.24
N MET A 36 3.24 -10.47 -14.28
CA MET A 36 4.08 -9.28 -14.08
C MET A 36 3.33 -8.18 -13.30
N MET A 37 2.05 -7.98 -13.58
CA MET A 37 1.23 -7.03 -12.81
C MET A 37 1.06 -7.47 -11.34
N VAL A 38 0.90 -8.76 -11.08
CA VAL A 38 0.86 -9.30 -9.71
C VAL A 38 2.20 -9.02 -9.00
N SER A 39 3.34 -9.34 -9.62
CA SER A 39 4.66 -9.04 -9.04
C SER A 39 4.88 -7.55 -8.80
N MET A 40 4.37 -6.68 -9.67
CA MET A 40 4.39 -5.23 -9.45
C MET A 40 3.56 -4.83 -8.21
N ALA A 41 2.39 -5.43 -8.03
CA ALA A 41 1.54 -5.20 -6.87
C ALA A 41 2.22 -5.66 -5.56
N GLU A 42 2.85 -6.84 -5.57
CA GLU A 42 3.64 -7.36 -4.44
C GLU A 42 4.81 -6.43 -4.09
N SER A 43 5.53 -5.96 -5.10
CA SER A 43 6.64 -5.01 -4.89
C SER A 43 6.18 -3.67 -4.33
N GLN A 44 5.01 -3.18 -4.74
CA GLN A 44 4.41 -1.97 -4.17
C GLN A 44 4.05 -2.15 -2.70
N GLU A 45 3.45 -3.30 -2.37
CA GLU A 45 3.11 -3.62 -0.97
C GLU A 45 4.36 -3.73 -0.10
N GLU A 46 5.38 -4.45 -0.57
CA GLU A 46 6.62 -4.64 0.19
C GLU A 46 7.37 -3.32 0.46
N LYS A 47 7.43 -2.44 -0.54
CA LYS A 47 8.20 -1.20 -0.44
C LYS A 47 7.46 -0.05 0.23
N CYS A 48 6.15 0.05 -0.01
CA CYS A 48 5.35 1.20 0.39
C CYS A 48 4.24 0.86 1.39
N GLY A 49 3.79 -0.40 1.46
CA GLY A 49 2.70 -0.84 2.34
C GLY A 49 1.33 -0.25 1.99
N ASP A 50 1.22 0.52 0.91
CA ASP A 50 -0.03 1.13 0.44
C ASP A 50 0.04 1.47 -1.05
N GLY A 51 -1.12 1.84 -1.62
CA GLY A 51 -1.21 2.29 -3.01
C GLY A 51 -1.27 1.17 -4.04
N VAL A 52 -1.36 -0.10 -3.67
CA VAL A 52 -1.39 -1.25 -4.60
C VAL A 52 -2.52 -1.12 -5.61
N THR A 53 -3.74 -0.86 -5.16
CA THR A 53 -4.89 -0.70 -6.06
C THR A 53 -4.69 0.47 -7.03
N THR A 54 -4.17 1.61 -6.56
CA THR A 54 -3.90 2.78 -7.40
C THR A 54 -2.86 2.47 -8.46
N THR A 55 -1.77 1.80 -8.10
CA THR A 55 -0.69 1.40 -9.02
C THR A 55 -1.21 0.44 -10.08
N MET A 56 -2.04 -0.54 -9.70
CA MET A 56 -2.67 -1.48 -10.62
C MET A 56 -3.61 -0.78 -11.60
N LEU A 57 -4.45 0.13 -11.12
CA LEU A 57 -5.37 0.90 -11.98
C LEU A 57 -4.61 1.82 -12.93
N LEU A 58 -3.56 2.48 -12.47
CA LEU A 58 -2.71 3.33 -13.31
C LEU A 58 -2.05 2.52 -14.42
N CYS A 59 -1.42 1.40 -14.07
CA CYS A 59 -0.81 0.49 -15.05
C CYS A 59 -1.85 -0.01 -16.07
N GLY A 60 -3.01 -0.46 -15.60
CA GLY A 60 -4.09 -0.91 -16.47
C GLY A 60 -4.57 0.18 -17.43
N SER A 61 -4.74 1.40 -16.95
CA SER A 61 -5.14 2.56 -17.78
C SER A 61 -4.09 2.88 -18.84
N LEU A 62 -2.81 2.90 -18.47
CA LEU A 62 -1.71 3.14 -19.40
C LEU A 62 -1.66 2.06 -20.49
N LEU A 63 -1.86 0.79 -20.15
CA LEU A 63 -1.90 -0.31 -21.12
C LEU A 63 -3.10 -0.21 -22.06
N ILE A 64 -4.27 0.22 -21.56
CA ILE A 64 -5.47 0.44 -22.41
C ILE A 64 -5.20 1.55 -23.42
N GLU A 65 -4.62 2.67 -22.98
CA GLU A 65 -4.31 3.78 -23.89
C GLU A 65 -3.19 3.42 -24.87
N ALA A 66 -2.18 2.67 -24.46
CA ALA A 66 -1.17 2.13 -25.36
C ALA A 66 -1.80 1.26 -26.47
N ASN A 67 -2.74 0.38 -26.11
CA ASN A 67 -3.46 -0.45 -27.07
C ASN A 67 -4.32 0.39 -28.03
N ASN A 68 -4.95 1.46 -27.54
CA ASN A 68 -5.73 2.39 -28.37
C ASN A 68 -4.82 3.09 -29.41
N LEU A 69 -3.65 3.54 -28.99
CA LEU A 69 -2.67 4.19 -29.87
C LEU A 69 -2.05 3.19 -30.86
N PHE A 70 -1.76 1.98 -30.42
CA PHE A 70 -1.28 0.90 -31.28
C PHE A 70 -2.29 0.60 -32.39
N ARG A 71 -3.58 0.51 -32.08
CA ARG A 71 -4.66 0.31 -33.06
C ARG A 71 -4.79 1.47 -34.05
N LYS A 72 -4.36 2.68 -33.69
CA LYS A 72 -4.29 3.84 -34.58
C LYS A 72 -3.04 3.86 -35.46
N GLY A 73 -2.17 2.84 -35.36
CA GLY A 73 -0.99 2.66 -36.19
C GLY A 73 0.33 3.17 -35.59
N LEU A 74 0.36 3.59 -34.31
CA LEU A 74 1.61 3.94 -33.66
C LEU A 74 2.42 2.66 -33.40
N HIS A 75 3.73 2.76 -33.69
CA HIS A 75 4.64 1.64 -33.46
C HIS A 75 4.86 1.42 -31.95
N PRO A 76 4.90 0.15 -31.46
CA PRO A 76 5.11 -0.13 -30.04
C PRO A 76 6.32 0.51 -29.40
N LEU A 77 7.47 0.56 -30.11
CA LEU A 77 8.67 1.21 -29.59
C LEU A 77 8.46 2.72 -29.35
N THR A 78 7.76 3.40 -30.25
CA THR A 78 7.42 4.82 -30.07
C THR A 78 6.57 5.05 -28.82
N LEU A 79 5.66 4.11 -28.49
CA LEU A 79 4.86 4.16 -27.26
C LEU A 79 5.73 3.96 -26.02
N VAL A 80 6.68 3.03 -26.07
CA VAL A 80 7.64 2.79 -24.97
C VAL A 80 8.48 4.04 -24.73
N ASP A 81 9.06 4.63 -25.79
CA ASP A 81 9.86 5.86 -25.69
C ASP A 81 9.04 7.02 -25.10
N GLY A 82 7.77 7.17 -25.52
CA GLY A 82 6.87 8.17 -25.00
C GLY A 82 6.57 7.98 -23.50
N TYR A 83 6.39 6.75 -23.06
CA TYR A 83 6.18 6.45 -21.64
C TYR A 83 7.45 6.68 -20.81
N GLU A 84 8.62 6.41 -21.35
CA GLU A 84 9.87 6.66 -20.66
C GLU A 84 10.10 8.17 -20.44
N ILE A 85 9.87 8.99 -21.47
CA ILE A 85 9.94 10.45 -21.37
C ILE A 85 8.92 10.96 -20.34
N SER A 86 7.69 10.43 -20.37
CA SER A 86 6.64 10.80 -19.42
C SER A 86 7.01 10.43 -17.99
N LEU A 87 7.63 9.26 -17.78
CA LEU A 87 8.11 8.83 -16.46
C LEU A 87 9.18 9.79 -15.93
N GLN A 88 10.17 10.15 -16.75
CA GLN A 88 11.22 11.11 -16.34
C GLN A 88 10.64 12.47 -15.97
N THR A 89 9.71 12.98 -16.78
CA THR A 89 9.02 14.24 -16.49
C THR A 89 8.23 14.17 -15.19
N ALA A 90 7.48 13.09 -14.96
CA ALA A 90 6.71 12.90 -13.73
C ALA A 90 7.63 12.81 -12.50
N ARG A 91 8.77 12.12 -12.60
CA ARG A 91 9.74 12.05 -11.51
C ARG A 91 10.29 13.42 -11.14
N LEU A 92 10.71 14.21 -12.13
CA LEU A 92 11.21 15.57 -11.88
C LEU A 92 10.15 16.45 -11.23
N GLN A 93 8.89 16.33 -11.65
CA GLN A 93 7.79 17.09 -11.04
C GLN A 93 7.57 16.67 -9.58
N ILE A 94 7.52 15.35 -9.31
CA ILE A 94 7.36 14.84 -7.94
C ILE A 94 8.53 15.30 -7.05
N GLU A 95 9.77 15.20 -7.54
CA GLU A 95 10.96 15.64 -6.81
C GLU A 95 10.92 17.14 -6.50
N SER A 96 10.41 17.97 -7.42
CA SER A 96 10.25 19.42 -7.19
C SER A 96 9.16 19.74 -6.16
N ASP A 97 8.13 18.89 -6.09
CA ASP A 97 7.00 19.09 -5.19
C ASP A 97 7.22 18.44 -3.80
N LEU A 98 8.31 17.68 -3.64
CA LEU A 98 8.68 17.10 -2.35
C LEU A 98 9.00 18.22 -1.35
N SER A 99 8.29 18.21 -0.26
CA SER A 99 8.48 19.12 0.85
C SER A 99 9.05 18.38 2.05
N GLN A 100 9.68 19.12 2.96
CA GLN A 100 10.16 18.54 4.21
C GLN A 100 9.01 17.87 4.97
N THR A 101 9.28 16.68 5.48
CA THR A 101 8.32 15.89 6.26
C THR A 101 8.36 16.37 7.71
N ASP A 102 7.23 16.81 8.23
CA ASP A 102 7.00 17.10 9.63
C ASP A 102 6.06 16.07 10.27
N GLU A 103 5.95 16.08 11.59
CA GLU A 103 5.10 15.14 12.33
C GLU A 103 3.63 15.23 11.88
N GLN A 104 3.14 16.42 11.58
CA GLN A 104 1.76 16.62 11.13
C GLN A 104 1.50 15.93 9.79
N ARG A 105 2.46 15.97 8.87
CA ARG A 105 2.36 15.25 7.59
C ARG A 105 2.42 13.74 7.77
N LEU A 106 3.27 13.26 8.66
CA LEU A 106 3.30 11.82 9.00
C LEU A 106 1.95 11.34 9.53
N LEU A 107 1.30 12.14 10.40
CA LEU A 107 -0.05 11.84 10.88
C LEU A 107 -1.07 11.82 9.74
N GLN A 108 -1.04 12.79 8.83
CA GLN A 108 -1.95 12.82 7.67
C GLN A 108 -1.75 11.61 6.75
N VAL A 109 -0.51 11.18 6.52
CA VAL A 109 -0.20 9.98 5.75
C VAL A 109 -0.76 8.74 6.45
N ALA A 110 -0.53 8.59 7.76
CA ALA A 110 -1.04 7.48 8.53
C ALA A 110 -2.58 7.43 8.54
N GLU A 111 -3.26 8.58 8.71
CA GLU A 111 -4.71 8.67 8.60
C GLU A 111 -5.21 8.25 7.22
N THR A 112 -4.57 8.75 6.16
CA THR A 112 -4.95 8.44 4.78
C THR A 112 -4.82 6.95 4.49
N SER A 113 -3.75 6.33 4.95
CA SER A 113 -3.48 4.90 4.79
C SER A 113 -4.51 4.02 5.52
N LEU A 114 -4.95 4.44 6.70
CA LEU A 114 -5.93 3.72 7.51
C LEU A 114 -7.38 3.95 7.07
N ARG A 115 -7.67 5.08 6.44
CA ARG A 115 -9.03 5.47 6.08
C ARG A 115 -9.68 4.48 5.11
N GLY A 116 -10.82 3.91 5.52
CA GLY A 116 -11.55 2.87 4.79
C GLY A 116 -11.03 1.44 4.98
N LYS A 117 -9.97 1.24 5.78
CA LYS A 117 -9.43 -0.08 6.14
C LYS A 117 -9.72 -0.44 7.60
N VAL A 118 -9.92 0.54 8.44
CA VAL A 118 -10.26 0.36 9.87
C VAL A 118 -11.52 1.13 10.23
N ALA A 119 -12.12 0.78 11.36
CA ALA A 119 -13.28 1.50 11.86
C ALA A 119 -12.93 2.97 12.17
N ASP A 120 -13.85 3.90 11.94
CA ASP A 120 -13.64 5.34 12.17
C ASP A 120 -13.21 5.64 13.62
N SER A 121 -13.67 4.84 14.58
CA SER A 121 -13.23 4.94 15.98
C SER A 121 -11.74 4.70 16.20
N ALA A 122 -11.06 4.02 15.28
CA ALA A 122 -9.62 3.76 15.32
C ALA A 122 -8.80 4.91 14.74
N LEU A 123 -9.38 5.72 13.84
CA LEU A 123 -8.69 6.84 13.19
C LEU A 123 -8.24 7.93 14.18
N GLY A 124 -8.92 8.08 15.31
CA GLY A 124 -8.51 9.02 16.35
C GLY A 124 -7.32 8.55 17.21
N THR A 125 -6.96 7.28 17.15
CA THR A 125 -5.95 6.68 18.04
C THR A 125 -4.76 6.10 17.27
N PHE A 126 -5.00 5.29 16.26
CA PHE A 126 -3.94 4.54 15.58
C PHE A 126 -2.94 5.40 14.81
N PRO A 127 -3.30 6.48 14.08
CA PRO A 127 -2.31 7.31 13.42
C PRO A 127 -1.23 7.80 14.37
N HIS A 128 -1.61 8.29 15.54
CA HIS A 128 -0.68 8.76 16.57
C HIS A 128 0.21 7.63 17.11
N LEU A 129 -0.38 6.45 17.35
CA LEU A 129 0.39 5.29 17.82
C LEU A 129 1.41 4.82 16.78
N ILE A 130 1.02 4.79 15.50
CA ILE A 130 1.88 4.39 14.39
C ILE A 130 3.04 5.36 14.24
N VAL A 131 2.75 6.66 14.14
CA VAL A 131 3.79 7.69 13.98
C VAL A 131 4.75 7.63 15.16
N LYS A 132 4.24 7.58 16.38
CA LYS A 132 5.08 7.49 17.58
C LYS A 132 5.93 6.22 17.61
N ALA A 133 5.37 5.06 17.23
CA ALA A 133 6.11 3.81 17.19
C ALA A 133 7.25 3.87 16.17
N LEU A 134 6.97 4.33 14.95
CA LEU A 134 7.97 4.42 13.88
C LEU A 134 9.03 5.49 14.18
N SER A 135 8.65 6.63 14.77
CA SER A 135 9.62 7.65 15.22
C SER A 135 10.57 7.09 16.28
N THR A 136 10.04 6.34 17.25
CA THR A 136 10.87 5.68 18.27
C THR A 136 11.84 4.65 17.64
N VAL A 137 11.39 3.90 16.63
CA VAL A 137 12.25 2.95 15.90
C VAL A 137 13.34 3.71 15.15
N PHE A 138 12.97 4.80 14.45
CA PHE A 138 13.91 5.62 13.70
C PHE A 138 14.99 6.27 14.61
N GLU A 139 14.60 6.85 15.73
CA GLU A 139 15.52 7.44 16.70
C GLU A 139 16.54 6.42 17.23
N ASN A 140 16.13 5.17 17.44
CA ASN A 140 16.99 4.13 17.99
C ASN A 140 17.86 3.40 16.95
N ARG A 141 17.43 3.36 15.67
CA ARG A 141 18.07 2.54 14.64
C ARG A 141 18.54 3.31 13.41
N GLY A 142 18.11 4.56 13.24
CA GLY A 142 18.39 5.36 12.04
C GLY A 142 17.55 4.99 10.84
N GLU A 143 16.68 3.97 10.95
CA GLU A 143 15.73 3.54 9.91
C GLU A 143 14.38 3.22 10.53
N ALA A 144 13.30 3.51 9.81
CA ALA A 144 11.95 3.17 10.23
C ALA A 144 11.46 1.94 9.44
N SER A 145 11.22 0.83 10.14
CA SER A 145 10.65 -0.38 9.54
C SER A 145 9.53 -0.94 10.41
N ALA A 146 8.42 -1.30 9.78
CA ALA A 146 7.30 -1.95 10.44
C ALA A 146 7.68 -3.30 11.07
N GLN A 147 8.73 -3.97 10.59
CA GLN A 147 9.23 -5.23 11.12
C GLN A 147 9.75 -5.11 12.57
N HIS A 148 10.09 -3.90 13.00
CA HIS A 148 10.55 -3.62 14.36
C HIS A 148 9.41 -3.27 15.33
N VAL A 149 8.17 -3.27 14.87
CA VAL A 149 6.98 -3.00 15.67
C VAL A 149 6.11 -4.26 15.76
N SER A 150 5.98 -4.83 16.94
CA SER A 150 5.14 -6.00 17.17
C SER A 150 3.76 -5.59 17.67
N MET A 151 2.71 -6.13 17.04
CA MET A 151 1.33 -5.93 17.47
C MET A 151 0.83 -7.11 18.28
N PHE A 152 0.22 -6.82 19.43
CA PHE A 152 -0.43 -7.81 20.28
C PHE A 152 -1.91 -7.47 20.44
N LYS A 153 -2.76 -8.47 20.26
CA LYS A 153 -4.18 -8.38 20.58
C LYS A 153 -4.43 -8.94 21.97
N THR A 154 -5.09 -8.16 22.82
CA THR A 154 -5.58 -8.62 24.12
C THR A 154 -7.04 -9.04 23.99
N GLY A 155 -7.48 -9.99 24.81
CA GLY A 155 -8.89 -10.41 24.83
C GLY A 155 -9.83 -9.46 25.56
N THR A 156 -9.32 -8.35 26.11
CA THR A 156 -10.06 -7.38 26.93
C THR A 156 -9.79 -5.96 26.45
N GLY A 157 -10.76 -5.07 26.62
CA GLY A 157 -10.68 -3.67 26.20
C GLY A 157 -11.19 -3.42 24.79
N GLY A 158 -11.23 -2.16 24.40
CA GLY A 158 -11.64 -1.69 23.07
C GLY A 158 -10.48 -1.12 22.25
N ILE A 159 -10.76 -0.74 21.02
CA ILE A 159 -9.77 -0.13 20.11
C ILE A 159 -9.11 1.12 20.73
N ARG A 160 -9.88 1.91 21.49
CA ARG A 160 -9.39 3.13 22.15
C ARG A 160 -8.43 2.87 23.32
N ASP A 161 -8.40 1.66 23.84
CA ASP A 161 -7.49 1.24 24.91
C ASP A 161 -6.12 0.80 24.39
N SER A 162 -5.94 0.82 23.07
CA SER A 162 -4.67 0.49 22.41
C SER A 162 -3.59 1.49 22.84
N ARG A 163 -2.42 0.96 23.17
CA ARG A 163 -1.28 1.77 23.63
C ARG A 163 0.04 1.27 23.10
N LEU A 164 0.98 2.17 22.93
CA LEU A 164 2.37 1.84 22.65
C LEU A 164 3.10 1.44 23.94
N VAL A 165 3.79 0.33 23.89
CA VAL A 165 4.70 -0.13 24.95
C VAL A 165 6.11 -0.12 24.40
N ASN A 166 6.98 0.68 25.03
CA ASN A 166 8.40 0.69 24.68
C ASN A 166 9.12 -0.38 25.54
N GLY A 167 9.20 -1.60 24.99
CA GLY A 167 9.73 -2.74 25.72
C GLY A 167 9.24 -4.09 25.16
N ILE A 168 9.30 -5.12 25.98
CA ILE A 168 8.92 -6.50 25.62
C ILE A 168 7.60 -6.84 26.27
N ILE A 169 6.68 -7.43 25.51
CA ILE A 169 5.40 -7.95 26.01
C ILE A 169 5.55 -9.47 26.18
N LEU A 170 5.44 -9.92 27.41
CA LEU A 170 5.42 -11.36 27.74
C LEU A 170 3.99 -11.85 27.78
N ARG A 171 3.70 -12.93 27.03
CA ARG A 171 2.42 -13.66 27.15
C ARG A 171 2.52 -14.61 28.33
N ARG A 172 1.54 -14.61 29.20
CA ARG A 172 1.31 -15.67 30.17
C ARG A 172 0.34 -16.69 29.60
#